data_8fae8a4d48250c9defaeb67e119f38b0
#
_entry.id   8fae8a4d48250c9defaeb67e119f38b0
#
_cell.length_a   1.000
_cell.length_b   1.000
_cell.length_c   1.000
_cell.angle_alpha   90.00
_cell.angle_beta   90.00
_cell.angle_gamma   90.00
#
_symmetry.space_group_name_H-M   'P 1'
#
loop_
_entity.id
_entity.type
_entity.pdbx_description
1 polymer ?
#
loop_
_entity_poly.entity_id
_entity_poly.type
_entity_poly.pdbx_seq_one_letter_code
_entity_poly.pdbx_strand_id
1 'polypeptide(L)'
;MPNRTTETLDFGRMGRRRLQANFEGGDLSSDGGLMLLRQIDAHTGLSRLAAKALTERRDTARIHHRLRDVVAQRLYGLCCGYEDLNDHDTLRSDLLMQTAVGRDQALASAPTLSRLETGATRADAWALHRVLVEHFIGSFATAPKEL
;
A
#
# COMPACT_ATOMS: atom_id res chain seq x y z
N MET A 1 -0.47 -17.60 -36.38
CA MET A 1 -0.91 -16.98 -35.13
C MET A 1 0.14 -17.32 -34.10
N PRO A 2 0.86 -16.37 -33.46
CA PRO A 2 1.81 -16.68 -32.42
C PRO A 2 1.07 -17.28 -31.24
N ASN A 3 1.57 -18.41 -30.76
CA ASN A 3 1.11 -19.11 -29.57
C ASN A 3 1.33 -18.18 -28.37
N ARG A 4 0.27 -17.51 -27.89
CA ARG A 4 0.32 -16.75 -26.64
C ARG A 4 0.43 -17.77 -25.51
N THR A 5 1.64 -18.01 -25.06
CA THR A 5 1.85 -18.66 -23.78
C THR A 5 1.33 -17.70 -22.72
N THR A 6 0.21 -18.03 -22.14
CA THR A 6 -0.37 -17.26 -21.03
C THR A 6 0.52 -17.47 -19.82
N GLU A 7 1.41 -16.52 -19.57
CA GLU A 7 2.20 -16.54 -18.35
C GLU A 7 1.30 -16.17 -17.18
N THR A 8 1.14 -17.11 -16.27
CA THR A 8 0.50 -16.84 -14.98
C THR A 8 1.56 -16.30 -14.03
N LEU A 9 1.38 -15.07 -13.57
CA LEU A 9 2.20 -14.47 -12.53
C LEU A 9 1.78 -15.06 -11.18
N ASP A 10 2.70 -15.72 -10.49
CA ASP A 10 2.46 -16.28 -9.16
C ASP A 10 3.07 -15.35 -8.09
N PHE A 11 2.24 -14.75 -7.26
CA PHE A 11 2.64 -13.88 -6.15
C PHE A 11 2.75 -14.64 -4.83
N GLY A 12 2.65 -15.97 -4.87
CA GLY A 12 2.78 -16.83 -3.71
C GLY A 12 1.50 -16.91 -2.85
N ARG A 13 1.69 -17.29 -1.61
CA ARG A 13 0.59 -17.43 -0.63
C ARG A 13 0.58 -16.27 0.34
N MET A 14 -0.63 -15.81 0.66
CA MET A 14 -0.88 -14.87 1.74
C MET A 14 -1.95 -15.45 2.67
N GLY A 15 -1.51 -15.95 3.80
CA GLY A 15 -2.38 -16.69 4.70
C GLY A 15 -3.03 -17.88 3.97
N ARG A 16 -4.35 -17.89 3.88
CA ARG A 16 -5.12 -18.94 3.20
C ARG A 16 -5.28 -18.73 1.69
N ARG A 17 -4.92 -17.54 1.16
CA ARG A 17 -5.11 -17.18 -0.25
C ARG A 17 -3.85 -17.47 -1.05
N ARG A 18 -3.99 -18.08 -2.23
CA ARG A 18 -2.96 -18.14 -3.27
C ARG A 18 -3.24 -17.01 -4.26
N LEU A 19 -2.21 -16.26 -4.58
CA LEU A 19 -2.32 -15.09 -5.46
C LEU A 19 -1.69 -15.42 -6.80
N GLN A 20 -2.52 -15.37 -7.82
CA GLN A 20 -2.09 -15.54 -9.19
C GLN A 20 -2.77 -14.47 -10.05
N ALA A 21 -2.07 -13.97 -11.06
CA ALA A 21 -2.65 -13.11 -12.09
C ALA A 21 -2.31 -13.66 -13.45
N ASN A 22 -3.26 -13.57 -14.37
CA ASN A 22 -3.06 -13.86 -15.78
C ASN A 22 -3.83 -12.85 -16.63
N PHE A 23 -3.61 -12.89 -17.93
CA PHE A 23 -4.28 -12.00 -18.89
C PHE A 23 -5.30 -12.76 -19.73
N GLU A 24 -5.89 -13.83 -19.22
CA GLU A 24 -6.80 -14.73 -19.97
C GLU A 24 -8.26 -14.19 -20.03
N GLY A 25 -8.51 -13.02 -19.52
CA GLY A 25 -9.78 -12.32 -19.74
C GLY A 25 -10.98 -12.88 -18.97
N GLY A 26 -10.76 -13.21 -17.68
CA GLY A 26 -11.85 -13.41 -16.71
C GLY A 26 -12.30 -12.10 -16.09
N ASP A 27 -12.69 -12.16 -14.82
CA ASP A 27 -13.03 -10.96 -14.04
C ASP A 27 -11.82 -10.05 -13.92
N LEU A 28 -11.91 -8.88 -14.54
CA LEU A 28 -10.85 -7.89 -14.55
C LEU A 28 -10.99 -7.02 -13.30
N SER A 29 -9.96 -6.99 -12.48
CA SER A 29 -9.82 -5.92 -11.48
C SER A 29 -9.12 -4.73 -12.12
N SER A 30 -9.70 -3.53 -11.99
CA SER A 30 -9.06 -2.27 -12.39
C SER A 30 -7.73 -2.04 -11.66
N ASP A 31 -7.58 -2.63 -10.48
CA ASP A 31 -6.48 -2.39 -9.55
C ASP A 31 -5.43 -3.53 -9.53
N GLY A 32 -5.33 -4.31 -10.60
CA GLY A 32 -4.36 -5.41 -10.72
C GLY A 32 -2.90 -4.98 -10.44
N GLY A 33 -2.57 -3.72 -10.70
CA GLY A 33 -1.29 -3.09 -10.35
C GLY A 33 -0.95 -3.09 -8.86
N LEU A 34 -1.93 -3.25 -7.97
CA LEU A 34 -1.71 -3.34 -6.52
C LEU A 34 -0.75 -4.46 -6.12
N MET A 35 -0.75 -5.57 -6.86
CA MET A 35 0.17 -6.68 -6.56
C MET A 35 1.61 -6.33 -6.88
N LEU A 36 1.86 -5.53 -7.92
CA LEU A 36 3.18 -5.01 -8.25
C LEU A 36 3.63 -3.97 -7.21
N LEU A 37 2.74 -3.04 -6.84
CA LEU A 37 3.01 -2.07 -5.77
C LEU A 37 3.40 -2.76 -4.47
N ARG A 38 2.66 -3.80 -4.10
CA ARG A 38 2.98 -4.60 -2.92
C ARG A 38 4.37 -5.26 -3.02
N GLN A 39 4.75 -5.79 -4.17
CA GLN A 39 6.09 -6.36 -4.36
C GLN A 39 7.17 -5.29 -4.24
N ILE A 40 6.96 -4.14 -4.85
CA ILE A 40 7.87 -2.99 -4.74
C ILE A 40 7.99 -2.56 -3.27
N ASP A 41 6.86 -2.40 -2.57
CA ASP A 41 6.86 -2.02 -1.16
C ASP A 41 7.51 -3.09 -0.26
N ALA A 42 7.33 -4.37 -0.56
CA ALA A 42 8.00 -5.45 0.17
C ALA A 42 9.53 -5.40 0.01
N HIS A 43 10.01 -5.01 -1.18
CA HIS A 43 11.43 -4.85 -1.47
C HIS A 43 11.99 -3.57 -0.85
N THR A 44 11.30 -2.47 -1.02
CA THR A 44 11.75 -1.14 -0.62
C THR A 44 11.46 -0.83 0.86
N GLY A 45 10.38 -1.39 1.40
CA GLY A 45 9.94 -1.16 2.78
C GLY A 45 9.32 0.22 3.01
N LEU A 46 8.88 0.93 1.96
CA LEU A 46 8.42 2.32 2.06
C LEU A 46 7.27 2.49 3.06
N SER A 47 6.21 1.68 2.97
CA SER A 47 5.08 1.77 3.90
C SER A 47 5.49 1.52 5.35
N ARG A 48 6.43 0.59 5.57
CA ARG A 48 6.99 0.30 6.90
C ARG A 48 7.82 1.45 7.44
N LEU A 49 8.64 2.07 6.60
CA LEU A 49 9.45 3.23 6.98
C LEU A 49 8.58 4.44 7.27
N ALA A 50 7.57 4.70 6.44
CA ALA A 50 6.58 5.76 6.65
C ALA A 50 5.82 5.56 7.95
N ALA A 51 5.31 4.35 8.21
CA ALA A 51 4.61 4.05 9.46
C ALA A 51 5.51 4.19 10.70
N LYS A 52 6.80 3.83 10.59
CA LYS A 52 7.77 4.00 11.68
C LYS A 52 8.10 5.47 11.97
N ALA A 53 8.03 6.32 10.95
CA ALA A 53 8.30 7.75 11.07
C ALA A 53 7.14 8.52 11.71
N LEU A 54 5.92 7.98 11.64
CA LEU A 54 4.73 8.59 12.23
C LEU A 54 4.59 8.24 13.71
N THR A 55 4.02 9.18 14.48
CA THR A 55 3.71 8.94 15.89
C THR A 55 2.33 8.32 16.02
N GLU A 56 2.23 7.14 16.65
CA GLU A 56 0.94 6.53 17.00
C GLU A 56 0.30 7.32 18.15
N ARG A 57 -0.82 7.99 17.86
CA ARG A 57 -1.56 8.82 18.83
C ARG A 57 -2.90 8.22 19.22
N ARG A 58 -3.27 7.09 18.59
CA ARG A 58 -4.53 6.41 18.87
C ARG A 58 -4.40 5.62 20.18
N ASP A 59 -5.51 5.51 20.90
CA ASP A 59 -5.60 4.66 22.10
C ASP A 59 -5.27 3.20 21.73
N THR A 60 -4.18 2.68 22.27
CA THR A 60 -3.68 1.34 21.97
C THR A 60 -4.68 0.24 22.32
N ALA A 61 -5.57 0.46 23.30
CA ALA A 61 -6.62 -0.47 23.67
C ALA A 61 -7.77 -0.54 22.64
N ARG A 62 -7.84 0.43 21.71
CA ARG A 62 -8.89 0.56 20.70
C ARG A 62 -8.38 0.43 19.26
N ILE A 63 -7.13 0.03 19.09
CA ILE A 63 -6.54 -0.16 17.75
C ILE A 63 -7.00 -1.48 17.16
N HIS A 64 -7.86 -1.43 16.14
CA HIS A 64 -8.21 -2.59 15.31
C HIS A 64 -7.28 -2.75 14.10
N HIS A 65 -6.77 -1.63 13.56
CA HIS A 65 -5.87 -1.59 12.41
C HIS A 65 -4.53 -1.00 12.84
N ARG A 66 -3.44 -1.76 12.64
CA ARG A 66 -2.08 -1.29 12.94
C ARG A 66 -1.77 -0.06 12.10
N LEU A 67 -0.96 0.85 12.64
CA LEU A 67 -0.55 2.06 11.90
C LEU A 67 0.05 1.73 10.53
N ARG A 68 0.87 0.69 10.45
CA ARG A 68 1.45 0.21 9.20
C ARG A 68 0.38 -0.18 8.16
N ASP A 69 -0.67 -0.89 8.58
CA ASP A 69 -1.70 -1.34 7.67
C ASP A 69 -2.52 -0.14 7.14
N VAL A 70 -2.78 0.84 8.00
CA VAL A 70 -3.48 2.09 7.64
C VAL A 70 -2.64 2.92 6.66
N VAL A 71 -1.35 3.05 6.93
CA VAL A 71 -0.40 3.76 6.05
C VAL A 71 -0.27 3.05 4.70
N ALA A 72 -0.11 1.72 4.69
CA ALA A 72 -0.04 0.95 3.45
C ALA A 72 -1.33 1.06 2.63
N GLN A 73 -2.49 0.95 3.28
CA GLN A 73 -3.80 1.13 2.62
C GLN A 73 -3.90 2.51 1.95
N ARG A 74 -3.51 3.57 2.67
CA ARG A 74 -3.58 4.92 2.12
C ARG A 74 -2.58 5.12 0.97
N LEU A 75 -1.35 4.67 1.14
CA LEU A 75 -0.31 4.76 0.12
C LEU A 75 -0.72 4.04 -1.17
N TYR A 76 -1.24 2.82 -1.05
CA TYR A 76 -1.68 2.04 -2.21
C TYR A 76 -2.90 2.66 -2.88
N GLY A 77 -3.86 3.20 -2.09
CA GLY A 77 -4.99 3.94 -2.63
C GLY A 77 -4.55 5.14 -3.47
N LEU A 78 -3.63 5.96 -2.95
CA LEU A 78 -3.06 7.10 -3.68
C LEU A 78 -2.35 6.66 -4.98
N CYS A 79 -1.58 5.59 -4.94
CA CYS A 79 -0.90 5.06 -6.13
C CYS A 79 -1.89 4.53 -7.19
N CYS A 80 -3.08 4.11 -6.79
CA CYS A 80 -4.16 3.68 -7.70
C CYS A 80 -5.08 4.84 -8.14
N GLY A 81 -4.81 6.08 -7.68
CA GLY A 81 -5.60 7.26 -8.05
C GLY A 81 -6.79 7.55 -7.14
N TYR A 82 -6.93 6.84 -6.02
CA TYR A 82 -7.98 7.08 -5.02
C TYR A 82 -7.53 8.17 -4.04
N GLU A 83 -7.69 9.41 -4.44
CA GLU A 83 -7.33 10.57 -3.62
C GLU A 83 -8.36 10.85 -2.53
N ASP A 84 -9.64 10.62 -2.82
CA ASP A 84 -10.72 10.81 -1.86
C ASP A 84 -10.74 9.70 -0.81
N LEU A 85 -10.80 10.11 0.45
CA LEU A 85 -10.90 9.16 1.56
C LEU A 85 -12.21 8.36 1.55
N ASN A 86 -13.29 8.91 0.98
CA ASN A 86 -14.57 8.21 0.86
C ASN A 86 -14.48 6.95 0.01
N ASP A 87 -13.56 6.89 -0.97
CA ASP A 87 -13.33 5.69 -1.78
C ASP A 87 -12.92 4.50 -0.90
N HIS A 88 -12.28 4.77 0.22
CA HIS A 88 -11.86 3.73 1.15
C HIS A 88 -13.01 3.03 1.87
N ASP A 89 -14.23 3.57 1.87
CA ASP A 89 -15.39 2.85 2.39
C ASP A 89 -15.78 1.66 1.49
N THR A 90 -15.48 1.73 0.19
CA THR A 90 -15.57 0.61 -0.76
C THR A 90 -14.29 -0.23 -0.75
N LEU A 91 -13.13 0.41 -0.89
CA LEU A 91 -11.83 -0.26 -0.98
C LEU A 91 -11.49 -1.11 0.26
N ARG A 92 -12.02 -0.76 1.44
CA ARG A 92 -11.81 -1.57 2.66
C ARG A 92 -12.32 -3.00 2.54
N SER A 93 -13.29 -3.25 1.69
CA SER A 93 -13.88 -4.56 1.43
C SER A 93 -13.34 -5.22 0.16
N ASP A 94 -12.54 -4.50 -0.62
CA ASP A 94 -11.92 -5.02 -1.83
C ASP A 94 -10.87 -6.08 -1.50
N LEU A 95 -11.01 -7.26 -2.10
CA LEU A 95 -10.15 -8.42 -1.81
C LEU A 95 -8.71 -8.19 -2.24
N LEU A 96 -8.50 -7.43 -3.31
CA LEU A 96 -7.17 -7.16 -3.83
C LEU A 96 -6.44 -6.14 -2.95
N MET A 97 -7.13 -5.08 -2.52
CA MET A 97 -6.59 -4.11 -1.57
C MET A 97 -6.27 -4.76 -0.22
N GLN A 98 -7.17 -5.58 0.32
CA GLN A 98 -6.92 -6.36 1.55
C GLN A 98 -5.67 -7.23 1.41
N THR A 99 -5.56 -7.90 0.28
CA THR A 99 -4.42 -8.76 -0.05
C THR A 99 -3.13 -7.97 -0.16
N ALA A 100 -3.16 -6.80 -0.82
CA ALA A 100 -2.00 -5.91 -0.96
C ALA A 100 -1.50 -5.43 0.41
N VAL A 101 -2.41 -5.02 1.29
CA VAL A 101 -2.09 -4.59 2.67
C VAL A 101 -1.64 -5.77 3.55
N GLY A 102 -1.99 -7.00 3.19
CA GLY A 102 -1.64 -8.19 3.97
C GLY A 102 -2.69 -8.56 5.01
N ARG A 103 -3.95 -8.25 4.76
CA ARG A 103 -5.08 -8.55 5.64
C ARG A 103 -6.08 -9.44 4.93
N ASP A 104 -6.81 -10.23 5.69
CA ASP A 104 -7.92 -11.09 5.24
C ASP A 104 -9.27 -10.63 5.79
N GLN A 105 -9.31 -9.42 6.34
CA GLN A 105 -10.46 -8.76 6.94
C GLN A 105 -10.63 -7.37 6.36
N ALA A 106 -11.79 -6.75 6.62
CA ALA A 106 -12.04 -5.37 6.23
C ALA A 106 -10.92 -4.44 6.73
N LEU A 107 -10.48 -3.56 5.87
CA LEU A 107 -9.46 -2.56 6.17
C LEU A 107 -10.05 -1.36 6.91
N ALA A 108 -9.22 -0.37 7.21
CA ALA A 108 -9.63 0.85 7.89
C ALA A 108 -10.69 1.61 7.08
N SER A 109 -11.68 2.17 7.77
CA SER A 109 -12.71 3.01 7.17
C SER A 109 -12.18 4.42 6.85
N ALA A 110 -12.88 5.14 5.98
CA ALA A 110 -12.59 6.54 5.66
C ALA A 110 -12.42 7.42 6.91
N PRO A 111 -13.28 7.36 7.95
CA PRO A 111 -13.05 8.11 9.19
C PRO A 111 -11.76 7.73 9.92
N THR A 112 -11.30 6.49 9.82
CA THR A 112 -10.03 6.07 10.45
C THR A 112 -8.83 6.67 9.73
N LEU A 113 -8.86 6.68 8.40
CA LEU A 113 -7.85 7.33 7.56
C LEU A 113 -7.85 8.84 7.76
N SER A 114 -9.04 9.46 7.79
CA SER A 114 -9.19 10.90 8.05
C SER A 114 -8.57 11.31 9.39
N ARG A 115 -8.79 10.52 10.46
CA ARG A 115 -8.16 10.80 11.77
C ARG A 115 -6.64 10.67 11.72
N LEU A 116 -6.10 9.77 10.92
CA LEU A 116 -4.65 9.68 10.72
C LEU A 116 -4.13 10.95 10.06
N GLU A 117 -4.76 11.41 8.97
CA GLU A 117 -4.32 12.58 8.22
C GLU A 117 -4.50 13.87 9.01
N THR A 118 -5.69 14.09 9.60
CA THR A 118 -5.97 15.30 10.37
C THR A 118 -5.23 15.37 11.71
N GLY A 119 -4.87 14.20 12.27
CA GLY A 119 -4.05 14.11 13.47
C GLY A 119 -2.55 14.27 13.22
N ALA A 120 -2.11 14.29 11.96
CA ALA A 120 -0.71 14.47 11.62
C ALA A 120 -0.23 15.88 11.95
N THR A 121 0.94 15.95 12.56
CA THR A 121 1.58 17.23 12.91
C THR A 121 2.61 17.63 11.85
N ARG A 122 3.11 18.86 11.96
CA ARG A 122 4.24 19.32 11.13
C ARG A 122 5.48 18.43 11.32
N ALA A 123 5.70 17.90 12.53
CA ALA A 123 6.81 16.98 12.78
C ALA A 123 6.64 15.66 12.02
N ASP A 124 5.40 15.12 11.95
CA ASP A 124 5.10 13.92 11.18
C ASP A 124 5.29 14.17 9.67
N ALA A 125 4.86 15.32 9.17
CA ALA A 125 5.07 15.71 7.76
C ALA A 125 6.56 15.79 7.42
N TRP A 126 7.39 16.40 8.29
CA TRP A 126 8.84 16.42 8.14
C TRP A 126 9.46 15.03 8.18
N ALA A 127 9.00 14.18 9.09
CA ALA A 127 9.50 12.81 9.21
C ALA A 127 9.19 11.99 7.94
N LEU A 128 7.98 12.12 7.39
CA LEU A 128 7.60 11.49 6.11
C LEU A 128 8.42 12.05 4.94
N HIS A 129 8.61 13.37 4.87
CA HIS A 129 9.45 13.99 3.84
C HIS A 129 10.87 13.41 3.86
N ARG A 130 11.48 13.29 5.04
CA ARG A 130 12.81 12.67 5.18
C ARG A 130 12.83 11.22 4.68
N VAL A 131 11.82 10.42 5.04
CA VAL A 131 11.71 9.04 4.54
C VAL A 131 11.69 9.01 3.02
N LEU A 132 10.91 9.87 2.38
CA LEU A 132 10.82 9.93 0.91
C LEU A 132 12.15 10.34 0.28
N VAL A 133 12.81 11.37 0.81
CA VAL A 133 14.11 11.83 0.32
C VAL A 133 15.18 10.76 0.50
N GLU A 134 15.30 10.18 1.68
CA GLU A 134 16.28 9.12 1.98
C GLU A 134 16.03 7.89 1.10
N HIS A 135 14.76 7.55 0.89
CA HIS A 135 14.37 6.42 0.04
C HIS A 135 14.72 6.69 -1.44
N PHE A 136 14.45 7.90 -1.93
CA PHE A 136 14.79 8.33 -3.28
C PHE A 136 16.32 8.28 -3.49
N ILE A 137 17.08 8.89 -2.60
CA ILE A 137 18.56 8.88 -2.67
C ILE A 137 19.09 7.44 -2.64
N GLY A 138 18.54 6.60 -1.74
CA GLY A 138 18.95 5.20 -1.61
C GLY A 138 18.57 4.31 -2.79
N SER A 139 17.68 4.76 -3.68
CA SER A 139 17.32 4.02 -4.90
C SER A 139 18.38 4.06 -6.00
N PHE A 140 19.35 4.98 -5.90
CA PHE A 140 20.43 5.08 -6.87
C PHE A 140 21.61 4.19 -6.46
N ALA A 141 22.07 3.34 -7.37
CA ALA A 141 23.29 2.55 -7.18
C ALA A 141 24.56 3.43 -7.12
N THR A 142 24.51 4.60 -7.76
CA THR A 142 25.56 5.61 -7.76
C THR A 142 24.89 6.98 -7.64
N ALA A 143 25.45 7.88 -6.84
CA ALA A 143 24.90 9.23 -6.70
C ALA A 143 24.73 9.91 -8.08
N PRO A 144 23.55 10.45 -8.40
CA PRO A 144 23.35 11.18 -9.65
C PRO A 144 24.26 12.40 -9.68
N LYS A 145 24.82 12.70 -10.86
CA LYS A 145 25.71 13.86 -11.04
C LYS A 145 24.94 15.17 -11.06
N GLU A 146 23.67 15.12 -11.44
CA GLU A 146 22.73 16.23 -11.49
C GLU A 146 21.36 15.73 -11.00
N LEU A 147 20.62 16.57 -10.32
CA LEU A 147 19.23 16.38 -9.88
C LEU A 147 18.35 17.36 -10.63
#